data_da70856bfa5b3033b0b5a5a8c576b2bf
#
_entry.id   da70856bfa5b3033b0b5a5a8c576b2bf
#
_cell.length_a   1.000
_cell.length_b   1.000
_cell.length_c   1.000
_cell.angle_alpha   90.00
_cell.angle_beta   90.00
_cell.angle_gamma   90.00
#
_symmetry.space_group_name_H-M   'P 1'
#
loop_
_entity.id
_entity.type
_entity.pdbx_description
1 polymer ?
#
loop_
_entity_poly.entity_id
_entity_poly.type
_entity_poly.pdbx_seq_one_letter_code
_entity_poly.pdbx_strand_id
1 'polypeptide(L)'
;MPGLRSTRRFQFLALTVVCFFVVIFLTTSSSYSGPTAIFNAVQKGLGFEPDADLYEGSVEPERRPPEPPTWERLRKWEDELPQHNLELPFPEGKNGRFVRFSNQVKQLGWNNVLNEVLMNAHLAYVSGRAYVFQDYYWKEDYYAWPEWQFRSRPPVTPLNALIAGPAAGGPFEPNDPAPRSISERFFDIVCPPSERKIVRTTEVKPATWGKPGIDVLDVWAKVLKDEPAKCVEVMGPEESGVDDFPQVFDLWLWGSDRVLSLWETFSQSPVSRLFDTSPVVKSAVDANEYLFFPRGPRLPVAGGTGGGSAWPRDPFSRVMALHIRRGDFKEACERLAHYNSTFYSWNLLPELLDPFTVPTDMKWDSGEFKQAYLDRCYPEADAIVQKVREVRDAYKRSLPKGSNVILDTMYLLTNAKGDWLADMKKQLADDGWHTIVTSKDLVLNAEQTDVNMAIDMDLARRAAVFIGNGWSSFTSNIIHRRLVDGKTPASTRFW
;
A
#
# COMPACT_ATOMS: atom_id res chain seq x y z
N MET A 1 -20.31 29.35 34.72
CA MET A 1 -19.47 29.13 33.54
C MET A 1 -18.43 28.05 33.83
N PRO A 2 -18.65 26.80 33.44
CA PRO A 2 -17.61 25.77 33.38
C PRO A 2 -17.68 25.12 32.01
N GLY A 3 -16.83 25.52 31.07
CA GLY A 3 -16.84 24.98 29.72
C GLY A 3 -15.50 25.06 28.97
N LEU A 4 -14.53 25.83 29.45
CA LEU A 4 -13.32 26.14 28.70
C LEU A 4 -12.07 25.31 29.10
N ARG A 5 -12.15 24.42 30.08
CA ARG A 5 -11.00 23.61 30.52
C ARG A 5 -10.92 22.24 29.88
N SER A 6 -11.99 21.75 29.25
CA SER A 6 -12.03 20.41 28.62
C SER A 6 -11.35 20.38 27.24
N THR A 7 -11.52 21.42 26.44
CA THR A 7 -10.98 21.49 25.07
C THR A 7 -9.45 21.57 25.00
N ARG A 8 -8.80 22.27 25.94
CA ARG A 8 -7.32 22.32 25.96
C ARG A 8 -6.65 21.01 26.37
N ARG A 9 -7.29 20.22 27.24
CA ARG A 9 -6.75 18.89 27.60
C ARG A 9 -6.85 17.90 26.43
N PHE A 10 -7.92 17.95 25.65
CA PHE A 10 -8.08 17.13 24.44
C PHE A 10 -7.10 17.52 23.33
N GLN A 11 -6.86 18.80 23.15
CA GLN A 11 -5.86 19.29 22.18
C GLN A 11 -4.43 18.91 22.58
N PHE A 12 -4.08 18.97 23.87
CA PHE A 12 -2.76 18.49 24.35
C PHE A 12 -2.61 16.98 24.22
N LEU A 13 -3.65 16.20 24.50
CA LEU A 13 -3.61 14.74 24.30
C LEU A 13 -3.49 14.39 22.83
N ALA A 14 -4.22 15.06 21.97
CA ALA A 14 -4.12 14.90 20.54
C ALA A 14 -2.72 15.21 20.02
N LEU A 15 -2.14 16.35 20.40
CA LEU A 15 -0.77 16.73 19.98
C LEU A 15 0.28 15.71 20.42
N THR A 16 0.17 15.19 21.65
CA THR A 16 1.13 14.20 22.19
C THR A 16 1.06 12.88 21.43
N VAL A 17 -0.14 12.45 21.04
CA VAL A 17 -0.34 11.19 20.29
C VAL A 17 0.31 11.27 18.93
N VAL A 18 0.22 12.36 18.26
CA VAL A 18 0.67 12.53 16.88
C VAL A 18 2.17 12.81 16.81
N CYS A 19 2.69 13.69 17.67
CA CYS A 19 4.16 13.84 17.81
C CYS A 19 4.81 12.48 18.15
N PHE A 20 4.11 11.63 18.90
CA PHE A 20 4.59 10.29 19.22
C PHE A 20 4.60 9.35 18.00
N PHE A 21 3.59 9.36 17.15
CA PHE A 21 3.61 8.58 15.89
C PHE A 21 4.69 9.06 14.92
N VAL A 22 4.90 10.37 14.82
CA VAL A 22 5.96 10.94 13.97
C VAL A 22 7.34 10.72 14.56
N VAL A 23 7.53 10.94 15.87
CA VAL A 23 8.82 10.72 16.55
C VAL A 23 9.20 9.24 16.55
N ILE A 24 8.25 8.33 16.67
CA ILE A 24 8.52 6.89 16.63
C ILE A 24 8.85 6.42 15.21
N PHE A 25 8.17 7.00 14.20
CA PHE A 25 8.56 6.78 12.82
C PHE A 25 9.98 7.33 12.54
N LEU A 26 10.41 8.36 13.27
CA LEU A 26 11.70 9.00 13.12
C LEU A 26 12.85 8.35 13.94
N THR A 27 12.55 7.64 15.04
CA THR A 27 13.60 7.12 15.96
C THR A 27 13.89 5.62 15.84
N THR A 28 13.12 4.83 15.09
CA THR A 28 13.30 3.38 14.96
C THR A 28 14.07 2.95 13.72
N SER A 29 14.87 3.82 13.12
CA SER A 29 15.66 3.51 11.94
C SER A 29 17.12 3.25 12.28
N SER A 30 17.44 2.10 12.82
CA SER A 30 18.82 1.60 12.72
C SER A 30 18.81 0.16 12.22
N SER A 31 19.57 -0.04 11.13
CA SER A 31 20.08 -1.30 10.57
C SER A 31 19.20 -2.01 9.54
N TYR A 32 19.20 -1.49 8.32
CA TYR A 32 19.02 -2.30 7.13
C TYR A 32 20.38 -2.48 6.43
N SER A 33 21.07 -3.58 6.73
CA SER A 33 22.17 -4.04 5.87
C SER A 33 21.59 -4.75 4.65
N GLY A 34 21.82 -4.18 3.47
CA GLY A 34 21.30 -4.67 2.20
C GLY A 34 21.83 -6.06 1.80
N PRO A 35 21.29 -6.65 0.72
CA PRO A 35 21.57 -8.02 0.27
C PRO A 35 23.05 -8.34 -0.02
N THR A 36 23.90 -7.35 -0.22
CA THR A 36 25.34 -7.51 -0.49
C THR A 36 26.15 -8.04 0.68
N ALA A 37 25.73 -7.81 1.92
CA ALA A 37 26.46 -8.34 3.09
C ALA A 37 26.30 -9.86 3.24
N ILE A 38 25.19 -10.42 2.78
CA ILE A 38 24.91 -11.87 2.86
C ILE A 38 25.65 -12.62 1.75
N PHE A 39 25.81 -12.03 0.57
CA PHE A 39 26.53 -12.66 -0.55
C PHE A 39 28.01 -12.84 -0.25
N ASN A 40 28.63 -11.87 0.42
CA ASN A 40 30.04 -11.95 0.82
C ASN A 40 30.30 -12.88 2.00
N ALA A 41 29.31 -13.13 2.88
CA ALA A 41 29.44 -14.04 4.00
C ALA A 41 29.34 -15.52 3.59
N VAL A 42 28.55 -15.82 2.56
CA VAL A 42 28.38 -17.18 2.04
C VAL A 42 29.58 -17.64 1.24
N GLN A 43 30.30 -16.75 0.55
CA GLN A 43 31.55 -17.10 -0.16
C GLN A 43 32.72 -17.39 0.78
N LYS A 44 32.71 -16.85 1.99
CA LYS A 44 33.79 -17.07 2.96
C LYS A 44 33.64 -18.32 3.84
N GLY A 45 32.46 -18.94 3.85
CA GLY A 45 32.12 -20.09 4.71
C GLY A 45 32.20 -21.47 4.03
N LEU A 46 32.32 -21.53 2.72
CA LEU A 46 32.46 -22.77 1.97
C LEU A 46 33.84 -22.76 1.31
N GLY A 47 34.82 -23.34 1.98
CA GLY A 47 36.19 -23.50 1.48
C GLY A 47 36.25 -24.37 0.21
N PHE A 48 35.97 -23.76 -0.93
CA PHE A 48 36.33 -24.27 -2.25
C PHE A 48 37.39 -23.33 -2.83
N GLU A 49 38.65 -23.74 -2.78
CA GLU A 49 39.67 -23.20 -3.65
C GLU A 49 39.45 -23.85 -5.02
N PRO A 50 39.17 -23.09 -6.09
CA PRO A 50 39.21 -23.60 -7.45
C PRO A 50 40.67 -23.56 -7.92
N ASP A 51 41.15 -24.70 -8.46
CA ASP A 51 42.40 -24.82 -9.18
C ASP A 51 42.49 -23.73 -10.27
N ALA A 52 43.48 -22.87 -10.12
CA ALA A 52 43.86 -21.89 -11.11
C ALA A 52 44.71 -22.63 -12.17
N ASP A 53 44.04 -23.08 -13.23
CA ASP A 53 44.63 -23.26 -14.57
C ASP A 53 43.58 -23.95 -15.45
N LEU A 54 42.89 -23.16 -16.27
CA LEU A 54 42.24 -23.49 -17.54
C LEU A 54 41.00 -22.62 -17.81
N TYR A 55 41.23 -21.35 -18.16
CA TYR A 55 40.34 -20.58 -19.05
C TYR A 55 40.95 -19.19 -19.31
N GLU A 56 41.86 -19.13 -20.29
CA GLU A 56 42.11 -17.86 -20.98
C GLU A 56 40.91 -17.53 -21.86
N GLY A 57 40.35 -16.35 -21.68
CA GLY A 57 39.57 -15.68 -22.71
C GLY A 57 38.07 -15.67 -22.56
N SER A 58 37.55 -14.94 -21.63
CA SER A 58 36.45 -13.97 -21.79
C SER A 58 36.39 -13.11 -20.52
N VAL A 59 36.80 -11.88 -20.63
CA VAL A 59 36.53 -10.86 -19.60
C VAL A 59 35.01 -10.67 -19.59
N GLU A 60 34.30 -11.36 -18.66
CA GLU A 60 32.92 -10.98 -18.37
C GLU A 60 32.95 -9.48 -18.00
N PRO A 61 32.11 -8.66 -18.66
CA PRO A 61 32.03 -7.26 -18.28
C PRO A 61 31.68 -7.22 -16.80
N GLU A 62 32.50 -6.55 -15.98
CA GLU A 62 32.23 -6.28 -14.57
C GLU A 62 30.76 -5.90 -14.45
N ARG A 63 29.92 -6.76 -13.86
CA ARG A 63 28.52 -6.43 -13.60
C ARG A 63 28.55 -5.27 -12.61
N ARG A 64 28.29 -4.07 -13.11
CA ARG A 64 28.08 -2.90 -12.25
C ARG A 64 27.05 -3.29 -11.20
N PRO A 65 27.25 -2.93 -9.92
CA PRO A 65 26.23 -3.15 -8.92
C PRO A 65 24.92 -2.52 -9.42
N PRO A 66 23.76 -3.16 -9.20
CA PRO A 66 22.50 -2.61 -9.64
C PRO A 66 22.32 -1.20 -9.07
N GLU A 67 21.89 -0.27 -9.92
CA GLU A 67 21.66 1.14 -9.56
C GLU A 67 20.15 1.44 -9.51
N PRO A 68 19.71 2.43 -8.71
CA PRO A 68 18.34 2.91 -8.73
C PRO A 68 17.90 3.30 -10.15
N PRO A 69 16.67 3.01 -10.57
CA PRO A 69 16.20 3.32 -11.91
C PRO A 69 16.10 4.83 -12.15
N THR A 70 16.38 5.27 -13.38
CA THR A 70 16.23 6.67 -13.80
C THR A 70 14.82 7.04 -14.23
N TRP A 71 14.01 6.04 -14.56
CA TRP A 71 12.64 6.18 -15.04
C TRP A 71 12.46 6.95 -16.35
N GLU A 72 13.52 7.18 -17.14
CA GLU A 72 13.48 8.00 -18.35
C GLU A 72 12.40 7.58 -19.35
N ARG A 73 12.26 6.26 -19.59
CA ARG A 73 11.23 5.75 -20.50
C ARG A 73 9.82 6.01 -20.00
N LEU A 74 9.61 5.85 -18.70
CA LEU A 74 8.31 6.10 -18.06
C LEU A 74 7.99 7.59 -18.05
N ARG A 75 8.98 8.43 -17.78
CA ARG A 75 8.84 9.90 -17.84
C ARG A 75 8.48 10.39 -19.24
N LYS A 76 9.12 9.84 -20.27
CA LYS A 76 8.76 10.15 -21.64
C LYS A 76 7.33 9.77 -21.96
N TRP A 77 6.90 8.56 -21.57
CA TRP A 77 5.51 8.14 -21.72
C TRP A 77 4.53 9.05 -20.96
N GLU A 78 4.89 9.47 -19.76
CA GLU A 78 4.09 10.41 -18.94
C GLU A 78 3.94 11.77 -19.64
N ASP A 79 5.00 12.30 -20.25
CA ASP A 79 4.93 13.55 -21.01
C ASP A 79 4.04 13.46 -22.25
N GLU A 80 3.94 12.26 -22.85
CA GLU A 80 3.16 11.96 -24.05
C GLU A 80 1.70 11.55 -23.73
N LEU A 81 1.24 11.67 -22.48
CA LEU A 81 -0.15 11.35 -22.12
C LEU A 81 -1.13 12.17 -23.01
N PRO A 82 -2.19 11.54 -23.57
CA PRO A 82 -3.08 12.24 -24.48
C PRO A 82 -3.73 13.51 -23.91
N GLN A 83 -3.97 13.55 -22.59
CA GLN A 83 -4.52 14.71 -21.89
C GLN A 83 -3.49 15.83 -21.66
N HIS A 84 -2.21 15.64 -21.95
CA HIS A 84 -1.18 16.66 -21.93
C HIS A 84 -1.15 17.53 -23.20
N ASN A 85 -2.22 17.53 -23.97
CA ASN A 85 -2.39 18.38 -25.13
C ASN A 85 -3.19 19.64 -24.77
N LEU A 86 -2.57 20.82 -24.90
CA LEU A 86 -3.18 22.12 -24.58
C LEU A 86 -4.38 22.47 -25.48
N GLU A 87 -4.47 21.90 -26.67
CA GLU A 87 -5.56 22.18 -27.63
C GLU A 87 -6.79 21.30 -27.43
N LEU A 88 -6.82 20.44 -26.42
CA LEU A 88 -8.01 19.69 -26.10
C LEU A 88 -9.16 20.62 -25.68
N PRO A 89 -10.42 20.26 -26.02
CA PRO A 89 -11.58 21.01 -25.57
C PRO A 89 -11.81 20.86 -24.07
N PHE A 90 -12.54 21.83 -23.49
CA PHE A 90 -13.04 21.68 -22.11
C PHE A 90 -13.76 20.32 -21.96
N PRO A 91 -13.55 19.58 -20.88
CA PRO A 91 -12.95 19.98 -19.59
C PRO A 91 -11.43 19.82 -19.49
N GLU A 92 -10.72 19.51 -20.58
CA GLU A 92 -9.27 19.34 -20.62
C GLU A 92 -8.57 20.51 -21.34
N GLY A 93 -7.29 20.35 -21.69
CA GLY A 93 -6.50 21.34 -22.42
C GLY A 93 -6.26 22.63 -21.62
N LYS A 94 -5.86 23.71 -22.34
CA LYS A 94 -5.53 25.00 -21.70
C LYS A 94 -6.68 25.69 -20.96
N ASN A 95 -7.93 25.28 -21.22
CA ASN A 95 -9.13 25.82 -20.58
C ASN A 95 -9.69 24.86 -19.51
N GLY A 96 -9.03 23.76 -19.24
CA GLY A 96 -9.41 22.79 -18.22
C GLY A 96 -9.36 23.35 -16.81
N ARG A 97 -9.93 22.62 -15.86
CA ARG A 97 -9.88 22.95 -14.43
C ARG A 97 -9.04 21.91 -13.71
N PHE A 98 -8.05 22.37 -12.95
CA PHE A 98 -7.04 21.51 -12.32
C PHE A 98 -7.01 21.71 -10.82
N VAL A 99 -6.65 20.68 -10.07
CA VAL A 99 -6.36 20.77 -8.63
C VAL A 99 -5.11 19.96 -8.27
N ARG A 100 -4.14 20.63 -7.67
CA ARG A 100 -2.95 20.06 -7.07
C ARG A 100 -3.07 20.07 -5.54
N PHE A 101 -2.69 18.99 -4.90
CA PHE A 101 -2.65 18.87 -3.44
C PHE A 101 -1.20 18.92 -2.94
N SER A 102 -0.64 20.11 -2.79
CA SER A 102 0.73 20.32 -2.29
C SER A 102 0.85 20.06 -0.78
N ASN A 103 -0.27 19.96 -0.08
CA ASN A 103 -0.39 19.52 1.30
C ASN A 103 -0.32 18.00 1.48
N GLN A 104 -0.22 17.23 0.38
CA GLN A 104 -0.09 15.77 0.42
C GLN A 104 1.14 15.35 1.20
N VAL A 105 1.00 14.35 2.05
CA VAL A 105 2.08 13.87 2.90
C VAL A 105 3.22 13.29 2.06
N LYS A 106 4.45 13.64 2.45
CA LYS A 106 5.69 13.12 1.87
C LYS A 106 6.47 12.34 2.91
N GLN A 107 7.33 11.43 2.47
CA GLN A 107 8.21 10.65 3.34
C GLN A 107 7.47 9.82 4.42
N LEU A 108 6.23 9.42 4.14
CA LEU A 108 5.47 8.46 4.93
C LEU A 108 5.39 7.14 4.17
N GLY A 109 5.12 6.04 4.88
CA GLY A 109 4.98 4.72 4.22
C GLY A 109 3.95 4.75 3.08
N TRP A 110 4.32 4.14 1.95
CA TRP A 110 3.57 4.15 0.69
C TRP A 110 2.06 3.99 0.84
N ASN A 111 1.64 3.03 1.66
CA ASN A 111 0.21 2.73 1.78
C ASN A 111 -0.61 3.84 2.48
N ASN A 112 0.01 4.66 3.30
CA ASN A 112 -0.64 5.85 3.84
C ASN A 112 -0.75 6.94 2.76
N VAL A 113 0.31 7.13 1.97
CA VAL A 113 0.31 8.05 0.83
C VAL A 113 -0.72 7.61 -0.22
N LEU A 114 -0.82 6.31 -0.51
CA LEU A 114 -1.78 5.77 -1.46
C LEU A 114 -3.24 6.06 -1.06
N ASN A 115 -3.58 5.93 0.23
CA ASN A 115 -4.90 6.31 0.73
C ASN A 115 -5.23 7.77 0.38
N GLU A 116 -4.27 8.66 0.60
CA GLU A 116 -4.44 10.09 0.33
C GLU A 116 -4.51 10.37 -1.18
N VAL A 117 -3.64 9.76 -1.99
CA VAL A 117 -3.66 9.87 -3.45
C VAL A 117 -5.02 9.50 -4.02
N LEU A 118 -5.54 8.34 -3.63
CA LEU A 118 -6.81 7.85 -4.15
C LEU A 118 -7.99 8.74 -3.70
N MET A 119 -7.97 9.21 -2.46
CA MET A 119 -9.05 10.06 -1.95
C MET A 119 -8.97 11.49 -2.51
N ASN A 120 -7.77 12.05 -2.70
CA ASN A 120 -7.59 13.34 -3.37
C ASN A 120 -7.99 13.26 -4.86
N ALA A 121 -7.68 12.15 -5.55
CA ALA A 121 -8.15 11.92 -6.91
C ALA A 121 -9.68 11.79 -6.96
N HIS A 122 -10.31 11.12 -5.98
CA HIS A 122 -11.75 11.04 -5.86
C HIS A 122 -12.39 12.42 -5.59
N LEU A 123 -11.80 13.21 -4.71
CA LEU A 123 -12.24 14.59 -4.46
C LEU A 123 -12.13 15.46 -5.72
N ALA A 124 -11.04 15.35 -6.48
CA ALA A 124 -10.87 16.04 -7.74
C ALA A 124 -11.97 15.63 -8.75
N TYR A 125 -12.23 14.32 -8.88
CA TYR A 125 -13.28 13.77 -9.73
C TYR A 125 -14.66 14.35 -9.38
N VAL A 126 -15.10 14.29 -8.13
CA VAL A 126 -16.43 14.80 -7.71
C VAL A 126 -16.53 16.32 -7.80
N SER A 127 -15.43 17.04 -7.78
CA SER A 127 -15.39 18.50 -7.99
C SER A 127 -15.27 18.93 -9.45
N GLY A 128 -15.17 17.99 -10.40
CA GLY A 128 -15.04 18.27 -11.83
C GLY A 128 -13.71 18.94 -12.19
N ARG A 129 -12.62 18.58 -11.50
CA ARG A 129 -11.27 19.05 -11.76
C ARG A 129 -10.34 17.90 -12.09
N ALA A 130 -9.38 18.12 -12.98
CA ALA A 130 -8.30 17.17 -13.23
C ALA A 130 -7.42 17.10 -11.97
N TYR A 131 -7.23 15.89 -11.44
CA TYR A 131 -6.26 15.63 -10.37
C TYR A 131 -4.84 15.78 -10.91
N VAL A 132 -3.98 16.45 -10.16
CA VAL A 132 -2.55 16.56 -10.47
C VAL A 132 -1.80 15.51 -9.67
N PHE A 133 -1.40 14.42 -10.32
CA PHE A 133 -0.64 13.37 -9.65
C PHE A 133 0.83 13.74 -9.51
N GLN A 134 1.40 13.35 -8.38
CA GLN A 134 2.77 13.64 -7.96
C GLN A 134 3.53 12.34 -7.73
N ASP A 135 4.85 12.42 -7.78
CA ASP A 135 5.73 11.31 -7.46
C ASP A 135 5.63 10.90 -5.99
N TYR A 136 5.96 9.65 -5.72
CA TYR A 136 6.14 9.16 -4.37
C TYR A 136 7.55 9.46 -3.87
N TYR A 137 7.63 10.23 -2.79
CA TYR A 137 8.87 10.58 -2.11
C TYR A 137 9.11 9.60 -0.96
N TRP A 138 10.17 8.83 -1.08
CA TRP A 138 10.56 7.89 -0.04
C TRP A 138 11.11 8.61 1.20
N LYS A 139 10.86 8.02 2.36
CA LYS A 139 11.76 8.24 3.48
C LYS A 139 13.04 7.44 3.20
N GLU A 140 14.20 8.07 3.35
CA GLU A 140 15.49 7.48 2.96
C GLU A 140 15.71 6.09 3.56
N ASP A 141 15.38 5.92 4.85
CA ASP A 141 15.50 4.63 5.56
C ASP A 141 14.67 3.48 4.98
N TYR A 142 13.64 3.79 4.20
CA TYR A 142 12.75 2.80 3.58
C TYR A 142 13.00 2.62 2.09
N TYR A 143 13.89 3.42 1.52
CA TYR A 143 14.21 3.28 0.11
C TYR A 143 14.93 1.96 -0.14
N ALA A 144 14.62 1.29 -1.26
CA ALA A 144 15.17 -0.04 -1.56
C ALA A 144 16.68 -0.05 -1.83
N TRP A 145 17.27 1.11 -2.02
CA TRP A 145 18.66 1.29 -2.43
C TRP A 145 19.50 1.89 -1.31
N PRO A 146 20.80 1.57 -1.21
CA PRO A 146 21.67 2.16 -0.21
C PRO A 146 21.92 3.65 -0.50
N GLU A 147 22.03 4.46 0.55
CA GLU A 147 22.17 5.93 0.48
C GLU A 147 23.23 6.41 -0.50
N TRP A 148 24.39 5.75 -0.56
CA TRP A 148 25.49 6.13 -1.44
C TRP A 148 25.15 6.06 -2.94
N GLN A 149 24.10 5.33 -3.34
CA GLN A 149 23.63 5.23 -4.73
C GLN A 149 22.66 6.34 -5.12
N PHE A 150 22.06 7.06 -4.18
CA PHE A 150 21.10 8.12 -4.48
C PHE A 150 21.40 9.48 -3.86
N ARG A 151 22.60 9.68 -3.29
CA ARG A 151 23.03 10.96 -2.68
C ARG A 151 22.91 12.17 -3.60
N SER A 152 22.99 11.99 -4.91
CA SER A 152 22.92 13.07 -5.89
C SER A 152 21.50 13.42 -6.34
N ARG A 153 20.50 12.64 -5.94
CA ARG A 153 19.10 12.81 -6.31
C ARG A 153 18.17 12.32 -5.19
N PRO A 154 17.01 12.96 -4.99
CA PRO A 154 16.08 12.51 -3.98
C PRO A 154 15.56 11.10 -4.31
N PRO A 155 15.26 10.26 -3.29
CA PRO A 155 14.66 8.95 -3.47
C PRO A 155 13.19 9.11 -3.87
N VAL A 156 12.91 9.01 -5.17
CA VAL A 156 11.60 9.30 -5.75
C VAL A 156 11.22 8.24 -6.76
N THR A 157 9.99 7.74 -6.67
CA THR A 157 9.40 6.82 -7.64
C THR A 157 8.19 7.45 -8.30
N PRO A 158 8.07 7.43 -9.65
CA PRO A 158 6.88 7.91 -10.34
C PRO A 158 5.62 7.19 -9.86
N LEU A 159 4.52 7.93 -9.69
CA LEU A 159 3.26 7.33 -9.24
C LEU A 159 2.78 6.23 -10.19
N ASN A 160 2.93 6.44 -11.49
CA ASN A 160 2.52 5.50 -12.53
C ASN A 160 3.48 4.29 -12.70
N ALA A 161 4.60 4.26 -11.95
CA ALA A 161 5.37 3.03 -11.75
C ALA A 161 4.75 2.14 -10.67
N LEU A 162 4.10 2.73 -9.68
CA LEU A 162 3.50 2.03 -8.53
C LEU A 162 2.08 1.55 -8.81
N ILE A 163 1.27 2.40 -9.46
CA ILE A 163 -0.14 2.13 -9.76
C ILE A 163 -0.50 2.50 -11.19
N ALA A 164 -1.66 2.03 -11.64
CA ALA A 164 -2.32 2.45 -12.87
C ALA A 164 -3.76 2.89 -12.58
N GLY A 165 -4.43 3.41 -13.59
CA GLY A 165 -5.79 3.90 -13.49
C GLY A 165 -5.90 5.42 -13.38
N PRO A 166 -7.11 5.96 -13.16
CA PRO A 166 -7.37 7.39 -13.27
C PRO A 166 -6.53 8.28 -12.37
N ALA A 167 -6.17 7.82 -11.17
CA ALA A 167 -5.32 8.58 -10.24
C ALA A 167 -3.87 8.76 -10.74
N ALA A 168 -3.42 7.95 -11.71
CA ALA A 168 -2.06 7.98 -12.26
C ALA A 168 -2.06 8.27 -13.79
N GLY A 169 -3.02 9.04 -14.28
CA GLY A 169 -3.10 9.46 -15.68
C GLY A 169 -3.81 8.49 -16.62
N GLY A 170 -4.34 7.37 -16.10
CA GLY A 170 -5.17 6.45 -16.88
C GLY A 170 -6.53 7.05 -17.27
N PRO A 171 -7.21 6.48 -18.29
CA PRO A 171 -8.51 6.94 -18.73
C PRO A 171 -9.61 6.60 -17.71
N PHE A 172 -10.69 7.37 -17.76
CA PHE A 172 -11.99 6.99 -17.22
C PHE A 172 -12.73 6.07 -18.20
N GLU A 173 -13.93 5.63 -17.81
CA GLU A 173 -14.82 4.87 -18.71
C GLU A 173 -15.20 5.69 -19.94
N PRO A 174 -15.51 5.03 -21.08
CA PRO A 174 -15.98 5.75 -22.25
C PRO A 174 -17.18 6.64 -21.92
N ASN A 175 -17.15 7.90 -22.36
CA ASN A 175 -18.18 8.92 -22.14
C ASN A 175 -18.27 9.49 -20.70
N ASP A 176 -17.35 9.17 -19.82
CA ASP A 176 -17.25 9.89 -18.56
C ASP A 176 -16.82 11.34 -18.85
N PRO A 177 -17.57 12.35 -18.37
CA PRO A 177 -17.27 13.75 -18.67
C PRO A 177 -16.16 14.35 -17.82
N ALA A 178 -15.62 13.60 -16.85
CA ALA A 178 -14.59 14.11 -15.94
C ALA A 178 -13.26 14.30 -16.68
N PRO A 179 -12.51 15.38 -16.37
CA PRO A 179 -11.16 15.57 -16.90
C PRO A 179 -10.20 14.52 -16.34
N ARG A 180 -9.34 13.97 -17.21
CA ARG A 180 -8.31 13.00 -16.80
C ARG A 180 -7.24 13.66 -15.94
N SER A 181 -6.67 12.88 -15.03
CA SER A 181 -5.55 13.35 -14.20
C SER A 181 -4.32 13.65 -15.06
N ILE A 182 -3.55 14.65 -14.66
CA ILE A 182 -2.33 15.11 -15.33
C ILE A 182 -1.12 15.01 -14.40
N SER A 183 0.08 14.97 -14.96
CA SER A 183 1.31 15.00 -14.18
C SER A 183 1.57 16.39 -13.59
N GLU A 184 2.32 16.44 -12.49
CA GLU A 184 2.81 17.68 -11.90
C GLU A 184 3.62 18.50 -12.90
N ARG A 185 4.43 17.85 -13.75
CA ARG A 185 5.23 18.52 -14.79
C ARG A 185 4.37 19.23 -15.84
N PHE A 186 3.29 18.60 -16.28
CA PHE A 186 2.34 19.24 -17.20
C PHE A 186 1.54 20.34 -16.51
N PHE A 187 1.18 20.15 -15.24
CA PHE A 187 0.52 21.20 -14.45
C PHE A 187 1.36 22.47 -14.37
N ASP A 188 2.67 22.38 -14.20
CA ASP A 188 3.56 23.54 -14.17
C ASP A 188 3.58 24.31 -15.50
N ILE A 189 3.28 23.65 -16.63
CA ILE A 189 3.15 24.26 -17.95
C ILE A 189 1.78 24.95 -18.10
N VAL A 190 0.69 24.27 -17.77
CA VAL A 190 -0.69 24.77 -17.99
C VAL A 190 -1.15 25.72 -16.90
N CYS A 191 -0.52 25.67 -15.72
CA CYS A 191 -0.81 26.43 -14.52
C CYS A 191 0.48 26.95 -13.89
N PRO A 192 1.15 27.94 -14.48
CA PRO A 192 2.36 28.51 -13.87
C PRO A 192 2.06 29.07 -12.47
N PRO A 193 3.04 29.13 -11.57
CA PRO A 193 2.82 29.51 -10.16
C PRO A 193 2.07 30.84 -9.97
N SER A 194 2.26 31.80 -10.86
CA SER A 194 1.59 33.11 -10.83
C SER A 194 0.08 33.06 -11.14
N GLU A 195 -0.40 31.97 -11.75
CA GLU A 195 -1.83 31.79 -12.10
C GLU A 195 -2.58 30.90 -11.12
N ARG A 196 -1.90 30.38 -10.09
CA ARG A 196 -2.51 29.45 -9.13
C ARG A 196 -3.29 30.17 -8.05
N LYS A 197 -4.52 29.78 -7.87
CA LYS A 197 -5.31 30.13 -6.68
C LYS A 197 -4.94 29.16 -5.56
N ILE A 198 -4.37 29.71 -4.49
CA ILE A 198 -4.07 28.94 -3.28
C ILE A 198 -5.34 28.82 -2.43
N VAL A 199 -5.66 27.60 -2.01
CA VAL A 199 -6.69 27.28 -1.03
C VAL A 199 -5.99 26.68 0.19
N ARG A 200 -6.03 27.35 1.33
CA ARG A 200 -5.37 26.88 2.54
C ARG A 200 -6.23 25.88 3.30
N THR A 201 -5.63 24.79 3.74
CA THR A 201 -6.35 23.80 4.56
C THR A 201 -6.85 24.40 5.86
N THR A 202 -6.12 25.35 6.44
CA THR A 202 -6.51 26.10 7.65
C THR A 202 -7.80 26.91 7.49
N GLU A 203 -8.18 27.26 6.27
CA GLU A 203 -9.43 27.98 5.98
C GLU A 203 -10.64 27.04 5.97
N VAL A 204 -10.45 25.78 5.57
CA VAL A 204 -11.54 24.81 5.35
C VAL A 204 -11.66 23.79 6.49
N LYS A 205 -10.55 23.29 7.02
CA LYS A 205 -10.54 22.25 8.08
C LYS A 205 -11.36 22.57 9.33
N PRO A 206 -11.44 23.82 9.81
CA PRO A 206 -12.31 24.12 10.96
C PRO A 206 -13.77 23.71 10.76
N ALA A 207 -14.27 23.75 9.54
CA ALA A 207 -15.64 23.31 9.20
C ALA A 207 -15.80 21.78 9.14
N THR A 208 -14.69 21.05 9.02
CA THR A 208 -14.67 19.58 8.83
C THR A 208 -14.13 18.82 10.04
N TRP A 209 -13.68 19.52 11.07
CA TRP A 209 -13.08 18.90 12.25
C TRP A 209 -14.04 17.96 12.97
N GLY A 210 -13.61 16.70 13.17
CA GLY A 210 -14.42 15.68 13.85
C GLY A 210 -15.62 15.16 13.06
N LYS A 211 -15.84 15.62 11.83
CA LYS A 211 -16.95 15.20 10.98
C LYS A 211 -16.73 13.80 10.38
N PRO A 212 -17.82 13.09 10.02
CA PRO A 212 -17.73 11.91 9.14
C PRO A 212 -16.96 12.23 7.87
N GLY A 213 -16.31 11.23 7.30
CA GLY A 213 -15.50 11.41 6.08
C GLY A 213 -16.30 11.94 4.90
N ILE A 214 -17.57 11.53 4.77
CA ILE A 214 -18.45 12.03 3.70
C ILE A 214 -18.69 13.54 3.83
N ASP A 215 -18.89 14.05 5.05
CA ASP A 215 -19.06 15.49 5.26
C ASP A 215 -17.78 16.27 4.93
N VAL A 216 -16.60 15.66 5.20
CA VAL A 216 -15.31 16.24 4.80
C VAL A 216 -15.22 16.31 3.27
N LEU A 217 -15.57 15.22 2.58
CA LEU A 217 -15.60 15.15 1.11
C LEU A 217 -16.54 16.23 0.53
N ASP A 218 -17.75 16.34 1.06
CA ASP A 218 -18.78 17.26 0.54
C ASP A 218 -18.39 18.73 0.71
N VAL A 219 -17.85 19.09 1.88
CA VAL A 219 -17.37 20.46 2.13
C VAL A 219 -16.24 20.82 1.18
N TRP A 220 -15.23 19.96 1.04
CA TRP A 220 -14.11 20.19 0.13
C TRP A 220 -14.52 20.17 -1.35
N ALA A 221 -15.41 19.24 -1.73
CA ALA A 221 -15.94 19.19 -3.09
C ALA A 221 -16.67 20.48 -3.44
N LYS A 222 -17.49 21.03 -2.51
CA LYS A 222 -18.15 22.32 -2.69
C LYS A 222 -17.13 23.45 -2.86
N VAL A 223 -16.14 23.55 -2.00
CA VAL A 223 -15.09 24.59 -2.07
C VAL A 223 -14.39 24.54 -3.44
N LEU A 224 -13.95 23.35 -3.87
CA LEU A 224 -13.26 23.19 -5.15
C LEU A 224 -14.17 23.40 -6.36
N LYS A 225 -15.45 23.05 -6.27
CA LYS A 225 -16.43 23.21 -7.34
C LYS A 225 -16.80 24.67 -7.56
N ASP A 226 -16.99 25.41 -6.46
CA ASP A 226 -17.41 26.81 -6.47
C ASP A 226 -16.24 27.77 -6.80
N GLU A 227 -14.99 27.36 -6.61
CA GLU A 227 -13.81 28.17 -6.94
C GLU A 227 -13.70 28.35 -8.46
N PRO A 228 -13.82 29.58 -9.01
CA PRO A 228 -13.83 29.81 -10.46
C PRO A 228 -12.45 29.68 -11.11
N ALA A 229 -11.37 29.78 -10.34
CA ALA A 229 -10.02 29.70 -10.89
C ALA A 229 -9.76 28.36 -11.58
N LYS A 230 -9.15 28.43 -12.77
CA LYS A 230 -8.72 27.26 -13.55
C LYS A 230 -7.73 26.41 -12.76
N CYS A 231 -6.72 27.05 -12.21
CA CYS A 231 -5.59 26.43 -11.52
C CYS A 231 -5.74 26.58 -10.01
N VAL A 232 -6.05 25.50 -9.31
CA VAL A 232 -6.16 25.48 -7.85
C VAL A 232 -5.02 24.67 -7.26
N GLU A 233 -4.40 25.20 -6.21
CA GLU A 233 -3.42 24.49 -5.41
C GLU A 233 -3.85 24.49 -3.93
N VAL A 234 -4.12 23.30 -3.39
CA VAL A 234 -4.43 23.11 -1.96
C VAL A 234 -3.12 23.01 -1.21
N MET A 235 -2.93 23.89 -0.23
CA MET A 235 -1.70 23.97 0.55
C MET A 235 -1.98 23.88 2.05
N GLY A 236 -1.01 23.40 2.81
CA GLY A 236 -1.01 23.49 4.28
C GLY A 236 -0.86 24.93 4.77
N PRO A 237 -0.73 25.12 6.10
CA PRO A 237 -0.44 26.41 6.68
C PRO A 237 0.89 26.99 6.19
N GLU A 238 1.05 28.32 6.22
CA GLU A 238 2.32 28.98 5.91
C GLU A 238 3.31 28.80 7.04
N GLU A 239 2.81 28.89 8.28
CA GLU A 239 3.62 28.75 9.48
C GLU A 239 3.67 27.29 9.94
N SER A 240 4.85 26.80 10.26
CA SER A 240 5.04 25.49 10.86
C SER A 240 4.41 25.39 12.25
N GLY A 241 3.86 24.22 12.60
CA GLY A 241 3.24 24.00 13.91
C GLY A 241 1.81 24.51 14.07
N VAL A 242 1.21 25.12 13.04
CA VAL A 242 -0.22 25.51 13.04
C VAL A 242 -1.11 24.30 12.80
N ASP A 243 -0.75 23.42 11.88
CA ASP A 243 -1.39 22.13 11.60
C ASP A 243 -0.33 21.11 11.16
N ASP A 244 0.00 20.20 12.05
CA ASP A 244 1.01 19.15 11.77
C ASP A 244 0.48 18.10 10.79
N PHE A 245 -0.82 18.07 10.51
CA PHE A 245 -1.50 17.15 9.60
C PHE A 245 -2.36 17.90 8.59
N PRO A 246 -1.74 18.65 7.69
CA PRO A 246 -2.45 19.55 6.78
C PRO A 246 -3.21 18.83 5.67
N GLN A 247 -3.28 17.50 5.67
CA GLN A 247 -4.02 16.72 4.67
C GLN A 247 -5.51 17.02 4.74
N VAL A 248 -6.20 16.93 3.59
CA VAL A 248 -7.67 17.01 3.52
C VAL A 248 -8.29 15.85 4.29
N PHE A 249 -7.82 14.64 4.01
CA PHE A 249 -8.20 13.41 4.69
C PHE A 249 -7.02 12.97 5.57
N ASP A 250 -6.97 13.49 6.79
CA ASP A 250 -5.82 13.32 7.67
C ASP A 250 -5.78 11.94 8.36
N LEU A 251 -4.68 11.66 9.04
CA LEU A 251 -4.46 10.38 9.72
C LEU A 251 -5.49 10.09 10.82
N TRP A 252 -6.12 11.11 11.41
CA TRP A 252 -7.17 10.95 12.41
C TRP A 252 -8.47 10.43 11.81
N LEU A 253 -8.76 10.84 10.58
CA LEU A 253 -9.90 10.29 9.85
C LEU A 253 -9.63 8.82 9.50
N TRP A 254 -8.46 8.54 8.92
CA TRP A 254 -8.09 7.18 8.53
C TRP A 254 -8.01 6.19 9.71
N GLY A 255 -7.65 6.65 10.89
CA GLY A 255 -7.58 5.86 12.12
C GLY A 255 -8.90 5.76 12.90
N SER A 256 -10.02 6.16 12.33
CA SER A 256 -11.34 6.16 13.00
C SER A 256 -12.44 5.61 12.09
N ASP A 257 -13.55 5.20 12.71
CA ASP A 257 -14.76 4.71 12.00
C ASP A 257 -15.44 5.78 11.14
N ARG A 258 -15.12 7.06 11.36
CA ARG A 258 -15.62 8.18 10.53
C ARG A 258 -15.28 8.02 9.04
N VAL A 259 -14.19 7.32 8.72
CA VAL A 259 -13.79 7.04 7.33
C VAL A 259 -14.78 6.14 6.60
N LEU A 260 -15.49 5.27 7.31
CA LEU A 260 -16.42 4.30 6.72
C LEU A 260 -17.55 4.96 5.94
N SER A 261 -17.95 6.17 6.33
CA SER A 261 -18.95 6.94 5.60
C SER A 261 -18.55 7.30 4.15
N LEU A 262 -17.25 7.20 3.82
CA LEU A 262 -16.76 7.39 2.43
C LEU A 262 -16.87 6.13 1.57
N TRP A 263 -17.01 4.94 2.18
CA TRP A 263 -16.85 3.67 1.47
C TRP A 263 -17.81 3.54 0.29
N GLU A 264 -19.09 3.82 0.50
CA GLU A 264 -20.10 3.65 -0.55
C GLU A 264 -19.79 4.50 -1.77
N THR A 265 -19.56 5.81 -1.58
CA THR A 265 -19.29 6.75 -2.68
C THR A 265 -17.94 6.47 -3.33
N PHE A 266 -16.91 6.15 -2.53
CA PHE A 266 -15.58 5.89 -3.03
C PHE A 266 -15.48 4.56 -3.77
N SER A 267 -16.01 3.47 -3.22
CA SER A 267 -15.94 2.14 -3.86
C SER A 267 -16.66 2.08 -5.21
N GLN A 268 -17.69 2.90 -5.39
CA GLN A 268 -18.43 3.04 -6.66
C GLN A 268 -17.79 4.04 -7.64
N SER A 269 -16.86 4.86 -7.16
CA SER A 269 -16.18 5.86 -7.99
C SER A 269 -15.34 5.21 -9.09
N PRO A 270 -15.27 5.80 -10.31
CA PRO A 270 -14.31 5.35 -11.33
C PRO A 270 -12.85 5.36 -10.85
N VAL A 271 -12.49 6.28 -9.94
CA VAL A 271 -11.14 6.31 -9.34
C VAL A 271 -10.83 5.02 -8.59
N SER A 272 -11.80 4.46 -7.87
CA SER A 272 -11.65 3.18 -7.15
C SER A 272 -11.81 1.98 -8.07
N ARG A 273 -12.86 1.94 -8.90
CA ARG A 273 -13.18 0.79 -9.75
C ARG A 273 -12.14 0.53 -10.85
N LEU A 274 -11.55 1.60 -11.39
CA LEU A 274 -10.53 1.54 -12.43
C LEU A 274 -9.11 1.63 -11.87
N PHE A 275 -8.96 1.65 -10.54
CA PHE A 275 -7.65 1.55 -9.90
C PHE A 275 -7.01 0.21 -10.25
N ASP A 276 -5.84 0.24 -10.88
CA ASP A 276 -5.22 -0.96 -11.42
C ASP A 276 -3.72 -1.04 -11.10
N THR A 277 -3.15 -2.18 -11.43
CA THR A 277 -1.74 -2.51 -11.26
C THR A 277 -0.93 -1.88 -12.38
N SER A 278 0.17 -1.18 -12.05
CA SER A 278 1.05 -0.61 -13.06
C SER A 278 1.68 -1.68 -13.96
N PRO A 279 2.07 -1.33 -15.21
CA PRO A 279 2.78 -2.25 -16.09
C PRO A 279 4.08 -2.81 -15.48
N VAL A 280 4.80 -2.02 -14.69
CA VAL A 280 6.03 -2.43 -14.00
C VAL A 280 5.74 -3.52 -12.97
N VAL A 281 4.76 -3.27 -12.11
CA VAL A 281 4.32 -4.24 -11.09
C VAL A 281 3.77 -5.51 -11.76
N LYS A 282 2.93 -5.35 -12.79
CA LYS A 282 2.37 -6.49 -13.52
C LYS A 282 3.46 -7.35 -14.13
N SER A 283 4.47 -6.74 -14.76
CA SER A 283 5.59 -7.48 -15.36
C SER A 283 6.39 -8.28 -14.33
N ALA A 284 6.55 -7.74 -13.11
CA ALA A 284 7.20 -8.45 -12.01
C ALA A 284 6.39 -9.66 -11.54
N VAL A 285 5.08 -9.49 -11.39
CA VAL A 285 4.17 -10.58 -10.99
C VAL A 285 4.17 -11.67 -12.06
N ASP A 286 4.02 -11.31 -13.33
CA ASP A 286 4.00 -12.26 -14.45
C ASP A 286 5.34 -13.04 -14.55
N ALA A 287 6.48 -12.36 -14.35
CA ALA A 287 7.81 -12.99 -14.39
C ALA A 287 8.05 -13.96 -13.21
N ASN A 288 7.37 -13.78 -12.09
CA ASN A 288 7.51 -14.60 -10.89
C ASN A 288 6.34 -15.57 -10.67
N GLU A 289 5.37 -15.63 -11.58
CA GLU A 289 4.19 -16.48 -11.48
C GLU A 289 4.53 -17.97 -11.27
N TYR A 290 5.66 -18.43 -11.84
CA TYR A 290 6.12 -19.80 -11.70
C TYR A 290 6.38 -20.26 -10.26
N LEU A 291 6.64 -19.33 -9.34
CA LEU A 291 6.84 -19.62 -7.91
C LEU A 291 5.55 -20.12 -7.22
N PHE A 292 4.41 -19.81 -7.79
CA PHE A 292 3.09 -20.12 -7.23
C PHE A 292 2.48 -21.40 -7.84
N PHE A 293 3.15 -22.01 -8.81
CA PHE A 293 2.75 -23.32 -9.29
C PHE A 293 3.25 -24.43 -8.35
N PRO A 294 2.44 -25.46 -8.08
CA PRO A 294 2.84 -26.58 -7.22
C PRO A 294 4.13 -27.23 -7.72
N ARG A 295 5.06 -27.48 -6.82
CA ARG A 295 6.28 -28.23 -7.09
C ARG A 295 5.96 -29.73 -6.98
N GLY A 296 5.85 -30.44 -8.09
CA GLY A 296 5.61 -31.87 -8.11
C GLY A 296 5.50 -32.44 -9.53
N PRO A 297 5.64 -33.78 -9.71
CA PRO A 297 5.43 -34.37 -11.01
C PRO A 297 3.99 -34.11 -11.48
N ARG A 298 3.84 -33.70 -12.74
CA ARG A 298 2.53 -33.58 -13.38
C ARG A 298 1.85 -34.93 -13.36
N LEU A 299 0.85 -35.13 -12.51
CA LEU A 299 0.04 -36.33 -12.56
C LEU A 299 -0.78 -36.29 -13.85
N PRO A 300 -0.70 -37.33 -14.72
CA PRO A 300 -1.59 -37.42 -15.86
C PRO A 300 -3.04 -37.49 -15.35
N VAL A 301 -3.91 -36.64 -15.89
CA VAL A 301 -5.33 -36.78 -15.64
C VAL A 301 -5.81 -38.05 -16.32
N ALA A 302 -6.15 -39.07 -15.55
CA ALA A 302 -6.70 -40.31 -16.06
C ALA A 302 -8.02 -40.01 -16.79
N GLY A 303 -8.05 -40.27 -18.11
CA GLY A 303 -9.27 -40.31 -18.91
C GLY A 303 -9.52 -39.16 -19.88
N GLY A 304 -8.63 -38.20 -20.06
CA GLY A 304 -8.80 -37.12 -21.04
C GLY A 304 -7.99 -37.35 -22.31
N THR A 305 -8.64 -37.52 -23.46
CA THR A 305 -8.02 -37.62 -24.80
C THR A 305 -7.53 -36.28 -25.38
N GLY A 306 -7.36 -35.25 -24.52
CA GLY A 306 -6.80 -33.97 -24.88
C GLY A 306 -5.70 -33.60 -23.92
N GLY A 307 -4.47 -33.36 -24.39
CA GLY A 307 -3.28 -32.99 -23.61
C GLY A 307 -3.39 -31.62 -22.89
N GLY A 308 -4.44 -31.43 -22.11
CA GLY A 308 -4.66 -30.24 -21.29
C GLY A 308 -3.88 -30.35 -19.98
N SER A 309 -3.03 -29.41 -19.68
CA SER A 309 -2.38 -29.23 -18.39
C SER A 309 -3.42 -29.18 -17.28
N ALA A 310 -3.28 -30.05 -16.26
CA ALA A 310 -4.17 -30.11 -15.07
C ALA A 310 -3.94 -28.92 -14.09
N TRP A 311 -3.15 -27.92 -14.48
CA TRP A 311 -2.88 -26.74 -13.66
C TRP A 311 -4.05 -25.77 -13.73
N PRO A 312 -4.44 -25.15 -12.60
CA PRO A 312 -5.42 -24.06 -12.62
C PRO A 312 -4.91 -22.95 -13.54
N ARG A 313 -5.81 -22.35 -14.32
CA ARG A 313 -5.48 -21.23 -15.21
C ARG A 313 -4.92 -20.02 -14.44
N ASP A 314 -5.34 -19.86 -13.19
CA ASP A 314 -4.89 -18.83 -12.27
C ASP A 314 -4.17 -19.48 -11.08
N PRO A 315 -2.82 -19.36 -10.99
CA PRO A 315 -2.04 -19.94 -9.88
C PRO A 315 -2.42 -19.34 -8.53
N PHE A 316 -2.89 -18.10 -8.51
CA PHE A 316 -3.28 -17.40 -7.27
C PHE A 316 -4.56 -17.95 -6.65
N SER A 317 -5.35 -18.72 -7.40
CA SER A 317 -6.52 -19.43 -6.87
C SER A 317 -6.18 -20.48 -5.79
N ARG A 318 -4.90 -20.83 -5.63
CA ARG A 318 -4.37 -21.79 -4.65
C ARG A 318 -3.58 -21.12 -3.53
N VAL A 319 -3.42 -19.81 -3.58
CA VAL A 319 -2.55 -19.06 -2.68
C VAL A 319 -3.34 -18.54 -1.47
N MET A 320 -2.78 -18.74 -0.28
CA MET A 320 -3.11 -17.98 0.91
C MET A 320 -1.98 -16.98 1.17
N ALA A 321 -2.29 -15.69 1.20
CA ALA A 321 -1.32 -14.64 1.48
C ALA A 321 -1.43 -14.18 2.95
N LEU A 322 -0.29 -14.04 3.63
CA LEU A 322 -0.20 -13.65 5.02
C LEU A 322 0.61 -12.36 5.17
N HIS A 323 0.02 -11.31 5.73
CA HIS A 323 0.76 -10.11 6.11
C HIS A 323 1.11 -10.14 7.60
N ILE A 324 2.39 -10.37 7.88
CA ILE A 324 2.91 -10.54 9.24
C ILE A 324 3.96 -9.47 9.52
N ARG A 325 3.70 -8.58 10.48
CA ARG A 325 4.67 -7.58 10.95
C ARG A 325 5.46 -8.12 12.11
N ARG A 326 6.79 -7.82 12.13
CA ARG A 326 7.74 -8.24 13.17
C ARG A 326 8.73 -7.12 13.50
N GLY A 327 9.67 -7.40 14.37
CA GLY A 327 10.71 -6.47 14.79
C GLY A 327 10.13 -5.30 15.59
N ASP A 328 10.40 -4.10 15.14
CA ASP A 328 9.96 -2.82 15.72
C ASP A 328 8.44 -2.68 15.88
N PHE A 329 7.68 -3.53 15.20
CA PHE A 329 6.21 -3.43 15.22
C PHE A 329 5.60 -3.85 16.56
N LYS A 330 6.31 -4.59 17.42
CA LYS A 330 5.82 -4.95 18.76
C LYS A 330 5.52 -3.72 19.61
N GLU A 331 6.46 -2.78 19.67
CA GLU A 331 6.27 -1.53 20.37
C GLU A 331 5.15 -0.66 19.76
N ALA A 332 4.97 -0.72 18.44
CA ALA A 332 3.85 -0.06 17.77
C ALA A 332 2.51 -0.64 18.26
N CYS A 333 2.40 -1.98 18.41
CA CYS A 333 1.18 -2.61 18.93
C CYS A 333 0.88 -2.23 20.38
N GLU A 334 1.90 -2.10 21.24
CA GLU A 334 1.73 -1.63 22.62
C GLU A 334 1.25 -0.18 22.68
N ARG A 335 1.72 0.67 21.74
CA ARG A 335 1.22 2.04 21.62
C ARG A 335 -0.22 2.12 21.12
N LEU A 336 -0.59 1.25 20.16
CA LEU A 336 -1.98 1.14 19.71
C LEU A 336 -2.91 0.80 20.88
N ALA A 337 -2.49 -0.09 21.78
CA ALA A 337 -3.21 -0.38 23.02
C ALA A 337 -3.33 0.84 23.92
N HIS A 338 -2.24 1.57 24.14
CA HIS A 338 -2.25 2.79 24.96
C HIS A 338 -3.27 3.83 24.46
N TYR A 339 -3.47 3.91 23.15
CA TYR A 339 -4.42 4.86 22.54
C TYR A 339 -5.82 4.30 22.27
N ASN A 340 -6.13 3.11 22.75
CA ASN A 340 -7.41 2.42 22.45
C ASN A 340 -7.73 2.36 20.95
N SER A 341 -6.68 2.17 20.12
CA SER A 341 -6.83 2.21 18.67
C SER A 341 -7.64 1.04 18.15
N THR A 342 -8.64 1.33 17.33
CA THR A 342 -9.36 0.35 16.53
C THR A 342 -8.57 -0.04 15.29
N PHE A 343 -9.07 -0.94 14.46
CA PHE A 343 -8.48 -1.22 13.16
C PHE A 343 -8.40 0.04 12.30
N TYR A 344 -7.58 0.01 11.28
CA TYR A 344 -7.26 1.17 10.43
C TYR A 344 -8.10 1.15 9.13
N SER A 345 -8.76 2.25 8.82
CA SER A 345 -9.39 2.49 7.52
C SER A 345 -10.39 1.39 7.10
N TRP A 346 -10.30 0.88 5.88
CA TRP A 346 -11.21 -0.14 5.33
C TRP A 346 -11.16 -1.49 6.06
N ASN A 347 -10.20 -1.69 6.96
CA ASN A 347 -10.18 -2.86 7.85
C ASN A 347 -11.33 -2.84 8.87
N LEU A 348 -11.99 -1.69 9.03
CA LEU A 348 -13.16 -1.50 9.91
C LEU A 348 -14.50 -1.83 9.25
N LEU A 349 -14.52 -2.18 7.95
CA LEU A 349 -15.76 -2.48 7.23
C LEU A 349 -16.55 -3.61 7.93
N PRO A 350 -17.83 -3.41 8.22
CA PRO A 350 -18.61 -4.33 9.07
C PRO A 350 -18.86 -5.71 8.45
N GLU A 351 -18.73 -5.84 7.13
CA GLU A 351 -18.86 -7.12 6.42
C GLU A 351 -17.62 -8.01 6.53
N LEU A 352 -16.49 -7.49 7.03
CA LEU A 352 -15.27 -8.27 7.23
C LEU A 352 -15.34 -9.13 8.50
N LEU A 353 -14.73 -10.29 8.42
CA LEU A 353 -14.66 -11.22 9.54
C LEU A 353 -13.46 -10.92 10.45
N ASP A 354 -13.54 -11.39 11.71
CA ASP A 354 -12.51 -11.21 12.74
C ASP A 354 -12.29 -9.74 13.18
N PRO A 355 -13.35 -8.94 13.40
CA PRO A 355 -13.16 -7.57 13.88
C PRO A 355 -12.42 -7.56 15.23
N PHE A 356 -11.76 -6.44 15.51
CA PHE A 356 -11.19 -6.19 16.84
C PHE A 356 -12.09 -5.22 17.60
N THR A 357 -12.49 -5.64 18.80
CA THR A 357 -13.20 -4.78 19.75
C THR A 357 -12.25 -4.42 20.86
N VAL A 358 -12.12 -3.12 21.16
CA VAL A 358 -11.32 -2.65 22.30
C VAL A 358 -11.88 -3.25 23.59
N PRO A 359 -11.07 -3.96 24.39
CA PRO A 359 -11.55 -4.55 25.64
C PRO A 359 -12.06 -3.46 26.61
N THR A 360 -13.30 -3.61 27.07
CA THR A 360 -13.93 -2.68 28.03
C THR A 360 -13.98 -3.23 29.45
N ASP A 361 -13.74 -4.50 29.61
CA ASP A 361 -13.73 -5.25 30.88
C ASP A 361 -12.33 -5.35 31.51
N MET A 362 -11.30 -4.88 30.80
CA MET A 362 -9.93 -4.86 31.27
C MET A 362 -9.52 -3.46 31.73
N LYS A 363 -8.64 -3.39 32.73
CA LYS A 363 -8.07 -2.11 33.15
C LYS A 363 -7.22 -1.53 32.02
N TRP A 364 -7.54 -0.32 31.56
CA TRP A 364 -6.80 0.39 30.53
C TRP A 364 -5.29 0.40 30.82
N ASP A 365 -4.50 0.19 29.78
CA ASP A 365 -3.02 0.15 29.77
C ASP A 365 -2.38 -0.88 30.72
N SER A 366 -3.17 -1.84 31.26
CA SER A 366 -2.65 -2.98 32.02
C SER A 366 -1.91 -3.96 31.10
N GLY A 367 -1.15 -4.88 31.70
CA GLY A 367 -0.48 -5.94 30.95
C GLY A 367 -1.44 -6.81 30.16
N GLU A 368 -2.60 -7.17 30.77
CA GLU A 368 -3.66 -7.94 30.11
C GLU A 368 -4.27 -7.18 28.92
N PHE A 369 -4.54 -5.88 29.10
CA PHE A 369 -5.04 -5.03 28.06
C PHE A 369 -4.07 -4.94 26.86
N LYS A 370 -2.78 -4.74 27.11
CA LYS A 370 -1.74 -4.73 26.06
C LYS A 370 -1.60 -6.09 25.39
N GLN A 371 -1.73 -7.18 26.16
CA GLN A 371 -1.66 -8.53 25.60
C GLN A 371 -2.81 -8.79 24.61
N ALA A 372 -4.02 -8.34 24.90
CA ALA A 372 -5.16 -8.47 23.98
C ALA A 372 -4.90 -7.80 22.62
N TYR A 373 -4.16 -6.69 22.58
CA TYR A 373 -3.69 -6.08 21.33
C TYR A 373 -2.57 -6.89 20.69
N LEU A 374 -1.58 -7.33 21.48
CA LEU A 374 -0.45 -8.11 20.97
C LEU A 374 -0.89 -9.41 20.33
N ASP A 375 -1.86 -10.11 20.90
CA ASP A 375 -2.41 -11.35 20.37
C ASP A 375 -2.96 -11.22 18.94
N ARG A 376 -3.41 -10.01 18.56
CA ARG A 376 -3.98 -9.69 17.25
C ARG A 376 -3.03 -8.90 16.35
N CYS A 377 -2.23 -8.03 16.93
CA CYS A 377 -1.34 -7.12 16.21
C CYS A 377 0.05 -7.75 15.96
N TYR A 378 0.50 -8.59 16.89
CA TYR A 378 1.81 -9.24 16.87
C TYR A 378 1.71 -10.73 17.33
N PRO A 379 0.85 -11.54 16.71
CA PRO A 379 0.58 -12.90 17.18
C PRO A 379 1.83 -13.78 17.17
N GLU A 380 1.97 -14.68 18.15
CA GLU A 380 3.06 -15.64 18.21
C GLU A 380 2.93 -16.73 17.12
N ALA A 381 4.02 -17.45 16.86
CA ALA A 381 4.09 -18.37 15.70
C ALA A 381 3.04 -19.47 15.71
N ASP A 382 2.77 -20.07 16.86
CA ASP A 382 1.73 -21.09 17.05
C ASP A 382 0.32 -20.54 16.82
N ALA A 383 0.03 -19.32 17.30
CA ALA A 383 -1.22 -18.62 17.04
C ALA A 383 -1.42 -18.32 15.54
N ILE A 384 -0.35 -17.96 14.83
CA ILE A 384 -0.37 -17.78 13.37
C ILE A 384 -0.77 -19.09 12.68
N VAL A 385 -0.09 -20.20 13.01
CA VAL A 385 -0.39 -21.50 12.41
C VAL A 385 -1.83 -21.95 12.72
N GLN A 386 -2.28 -21.77 13.96
CA GLN A 386 -3.67 -22.07 14.34
C GLN A 386 -4.67 -21.24 13.52
N LYS A 387 -4.44 -19.94 13.39
CA LYS A 387 -5.31 -19.06 12.60
C LYS A 387 -5.32 -19.44 11.12
N VAL A 388 -4.18 -19.80 10.55
CA VAL A 388 -4.07 -20.29 9.18
C VAL A 388 -4.92 -21.56 8.97
N ARG A 389 -4.89 -22.52 9.90
CA ARG A 389 -5.74 -23.72 9.85
C ARG A 389 -7.23 -23.37 9.89
N GLU A 390 -7.62 -22.57 10.88
CA GLU A 390 -9.00 -22.08 11.02
C GLU A 390 -9.53 -21.46 9.73
N VAL A 391 -8.76 -20.55 9.15
CA VAL A 391 -9.15 -19.82 7.94
C VAL A 391 -9.17 -20.75 6.73
N ARG A 392 -8.20 -21.66 6.58
CA ARG A 392 -8.17 -22.67 5.52
C ARG A 392 -9.43 -23.55 5.57
N ASP A 393 -9.81 -24.01 6.75
CA ASP A 393 -10.97 -24.86 6.92
C ASP A 393 -12.29 -24.10 6.73
N ALA A 394 -12.37 -22.86 7.21
CA ALA A 394 -13.52 -21.99 6.98
C ALA A 394 -13.69 -21.70 5.48
N TYR A 395 -12.62 -21.41 4.76
CA TYR A 395 -12.65 -21.18 3.31
C TYR A 395 -13.11 -22.43 2.56
N LYS A 396 -12.58 -23.62 2.89
CA LYS A 396 -13.03 -24.89 2.29
C LYS A 396 -14.53 -25.12 2.50
N ARG A 397 -15.05 -24.84 3.68
CA ARG A 397 -16.50 -24.96 3.97
C ARG A 397 -17.36 -23.96 3.20
N SER A 398 -16.84 -22.81 2.84
CA SER A 398 -17.56 -21.78 2.08
C SER A 398 -17.65 -22.08 0.58
N LEU A 399 -16.84 -23.01 0.07
CA LEU A 399 -16.84 -23.37 -1.34
C LEU A 399 -18.06 -24.23 -1.70
N PRO A 400 -18.53 -24.16 -2.97
CA PRO A 400 -19.61 -25.05 -3.43
C PRO A 400 -19.27 -26.52 -3.24
N LYS A 401 -20.28 -27.35 -2.90
CA LYS A 401 -20.11 -28.80 -2.77
C LYS A 401 -19.51 -29.39 -4.06
N GLY A 402 -18.45 -30.17 -3.93
CA GLY A 402 -17.73 -30.75 -5.07
C GLY A 402 -16.63 -29.83 -5.65
N SER A 403 -16.36 -28.68 -5.06
CA SER A 403 -15.24 -27.85 -5.43
C SER A 403 -13.90 -28.56 -5.17
N ASN A 404 -13.03 -28.61 -6.20
CA ASN A 404 -11.69 -29.18 -6.11
C ASN A 404 -10.62 -28.11 -5.82
N VAL A 405 -11.01 -26.98 -5.25
CA VAL A 405 -10.06 -25.91 -4.87
C VAL A 405 -9.16 -26.41 -3.74
N ILE A 406 -7.88 -26.35 -3.97
CA ILE A 406 -6.84 -26.73 -3.00
C ILE A 406 -6.04 -25.46 -2.66
N LEU A 407 -5.93 -25.13 -1.36
CA LEU A 407 -4.98 -24.15 -0.86
C LEU A 407 -3.73 -24.90 -0.42
N ASP A 408 -2.65 -24.80 -1.17
CA ASP A 408 -1.38 -25.50 -0.92
C ASP A 408 -0.14 -24.61 -1.11
N THR A 409 -0.35 -23.39 -1.50
CA THR A 409 0.71 -22.39 -1.70
C THR A 409 0.48 -21.22 -0.74
N MET A 410 1.55 -20.79 -0.09
CA MET A 410 1.53 -19.66 0.84
C MET A 410 2.44 -18.55 0.35
N TYR A 411 1.99 -17.32 0.48
CA TYR A 411 2.79 -16.13 0.25
C TYR A 411 2.93 -15.32 1.54
N LEU A 412 4.17 -15.16 2.02
CA LEU A 412 4.46 -14.42 3.25
C LEU A 412 4.96 -13.01 2.94
N LEU A 413 4.13 -12.03 3.25
CA LEU A 413 4.47 -10.61 3.22
C LEU A 413 4.94 -10.22 4.62
N THR A 414 6.25 -10.17 4.83
CA THR A 414 6.80 -9.94 6.16
C THR A 414 8.15 -9.24 6.14
N ASN A 415 8.37 -8.40 7.14
CA ASN A 415 9.68 -7.82 7.43
C ASN A 415 10.56 -8.72 8.34
N ALA A 416 10.06 -9.89 8.71
CA ALA A 416 10.82 -10.86 9.52
C ALA A 416 12.07 -11.37 8.80
N LYS A 417 13.09 -11.69 9.58
CA LYS A 417 14.39 -12.19 9.09
C LYS A 417 14.91 -13.29 10.03
N GLY A 418 16.00 -13.95 9.58
CA GLY A 418 16.75 -14.91 10.40
C GLY A 418 15.91 -16.09 10.87
N ASP A 419 16.21 -16.55 12.08
CA ASP A 419 15.68 -17.79 12.66
C ASP A 419 14.16 -17.78 12.77
N TRP A 420 13.54 -16.66 13.15
CA TRP A 420 12.09 -16.58 13.24
C TRP A 420 11.39 -16.90 11.93
N LEU A 421 11.90 -16.38 10.82
CA LEU A 421 11.30 -16.65 9.50
C LEU A 421 11.52 -18.11 9.07
N ALA A 422 12.69 -18.66 9.37
CA ALA A 422 13.01 -20.06 9.11
C ALA A 422 12.09 -21.01 9.90
N ASP A 423 11.91 -20.73 11.20
CA ASP A 423 11.02 -21.50 12.06
C ASP A 423 9.56 -21.39 11.64
N MET A 424 9.09 -20.20 11.25
CA MET A 424 7.75 -19.98 10.74
C MET A 424 7.51 -20.78 9.45
N LYS A 425 8.45 -20.73 8.48
CA LYS A 425 8.38 -21.56 7.26
C LYS A 425 8.31 -23.04 7.59
N LYS A 426 9.10 -23.50 8.57
CA LYS A 426 9.10 -24.90 9.01
C LYS A 426 7.74 -25.29 9.61
N GLN A 427 7.21 -24.52 10.57
CA GLN A 427 5.92 -24.80 11.19
C GLN A 427 4.77 -24.84 10.18
N LEU A 428 4.77 -23.95 9.19
CA LEU A 428 3.80 -23.97 8.10
C LEU A 428 3.96 -25.19 7.19
N ALA A 429 5.21 -25.59 6.91
CA ALA A 429 5.48 -26.82 6.14
C ALA A 429 5.00 -28.07 6.89
N ASP A 430 5.24 -28.15 8.21
CA ASP A 430 4.76 -29.22 9.08
C ASP A 430 3.20 -29.25 9.16
N ASP A 431 2.54 -28.08 8.95
CA ASP A 431 1.07 -27.95 8.81
C ASP A 431 0.55 -28.32 7.41
N GLY A 432 1.42 -28.77 6.52
CA GLY A 432 1.05 -29.28 5.19
C GLY A 432 1.04 -28.23 4.07
N TRP A 433 1.74 -27.10 4.24
CA TRP A 433 1.95 -26.14 3.14
C TRP A 433 3.17 -26.55 2.34
N HIS A 434 2.95 -26.96 1.07
CA HIS A 434 4.01 -27.52 0.22
C HIS A 434 4.88 -26.45 -0.46
N THR A 435 4.31 -25.30 -0.71
CA THR A 435 5.02 -24.18 -1.36
C THR A 435 4.86 -22.93 -0.49
N ILE A 436 5.98 -22.39 -0.01
CA ILE A 436 6.00 -21.18 0.82
C ILE A 436 6.94 -20.18 0.16
N VAL A 437 6.37 -19.11 -0.37
CA VAL A 437 7.07 -18.04 -1.09
C VAL A 437 7.07 -16.78 -0.23
N THR A 438 8.13 -16.00 -0.30
CA THR A 438 8.26 -14.68 0.36
C THR A 438 8.62 -13.63 -0.67
N SER A 439 8.51 -12.36 -0.33
CA SER A 439 8.98 -11.24 -1.16
C SER A 439 10.46 -11.37 -1.57
N LYS A 440 11.27 -12.09 -0.76
CA LYS A 440 12.70 -12.30 -1.03
C LYS A 440 12.97 -13.38 -2.09
N ASP A 441 12.01 -14.22 -2.37
CA ASP A 441 12.12 -15.28 -3.36
C ASP A 441 11.80 -14.76 -4.79
N LEU A 442 11.31 -13.51 -4.90
CA LEU A 442 11.02 -12.86 -6.17
C LEU A 442 12.30 -12.42 -6.87
N VAL A 443 12.36 -12.67 -8.18
CA VAL A 443 13.44 -12.19 -9.06
C VAL A 443 13.00 -10.87 -9.68
N LEU A 444 13.64 -9.78 -9.29
CA LEU A 444 13.27 -8.41 -9.65
C LEU A 444 14.43 -7.68 -10.35
N ASN A 445 14.12 -6.93 -11.40
CA ASN A 445 15.05 -5.95 -11.97
C ASN A 445 15.07 -4.64 -11.15
N ALA A 446 15.84 -3.63 -11.57
CA ALA A 446 15.97 -2.37 -10.84
C ALA A 446 14.63 -1.63 -10.69
N GLU A 447 13.85 -1.48 -11.77
CA GLU A 447 12.53 -0.82 -11.73
C GLU A 447 11.56 -1.58 -10.83
N GLN A 448 11.55 -2.90 -10.89
CA GLN A 448 10.70 -3.76 -10.07
C GLN A 448 11.11 -3.75 -8.59
N THR A 449 12.42 -3.65 -8.31
CA THR A 449 12.93 -3.51 -6.93
C THR A 449 12.43 -2.21 -6.28
N ASP A 450 12.37 -1.13 -7.05
CA ASP A 450 11.91 0.18 -6.60
C ASP A 450 10.41 0.20 -6.24
N VAL A 451 9.62 -0.69 -6.83
CA VAL A 451 8.17 -0.82 -6.59
C VAL A 451 7.77 -2.10 -5.83
N ASN A 452 8.69 -2.74 -5.14
CA ASN A 452 8.52 -4.05 -4.51
C ASN A 452 7.28 -4.17 -3.62
N MET A 453 6.95 -3.12 -2.85
CA MET A 453 5.77 -3.13 -1.99
C MET A 453 4.45 -3.12 -2.76
N ALA A 454 4.42 -2.54 -3.97
CA ALA A 454 3.25 -2.60 -4.83
C ALA A 454 3.10 -3.99 -5.48
N ILE A 455 4.23 -4.70 -5.72
CA ILE A 455 4.22 -6.10 -6.13
C ILE A 455 3.61 -6.98 -5.04
N ASP A 456 4.06 -6.82 -3.80
CA ASP A 456 3.51 -7.54 -2.64
C ASP A 456 2.00 -7.30 -2.49
N MET A 457 1.55 -6.06 -2.67
CA MET A 457 0.13 -5.70 -2.61
C MET A 457 -0.68 -6.40 -3.71
N ASP A 458 -0.17 -6.46 -4.96
CA ASP A 458 -0.88 -7.10 -6.06
C ASP A 458 -0.94 -8.62 -5.90
N LEU A 459 0.14 -9.27 -5.43
CA LEU A 459 0.15 -10.70 -5.12
C LEU A 459 -0.88 -11.05 -4.03
N ALA A 460 -0.93 -10.28 -2.94
CA ALA A 460 -1.92 -10.47 -1.87
C ALA A 460 -3.36 -10.19 -2.34
N ARG A 461 -3.56 -9.19 -3.21
CA ARG A 461 -4.85 -8.91 -3.86
C ARG A 461 -5.37 -10.13 -4.62
N ARG A 462 -4.51 -10.76 -5.44
CA ARG A 462 -4.87 -11.91 -6.30
C ARG A 462 -5.10 -13.18 -5.52
N ALA A 463 -4.45 -13.37 -4.38
CA ALA A 463 -4.54 -14.59 -3.59
C ALA A 463 -5.99 -15.01 -3.31
N ALA A 464 -6.25 -16.32 -3.29
CA ALA A 464 -7.58 -16.87 -2.98
C ALA A 464 -8.03 -16.41 -1.60
N VAL A 465 -7.12 -16.47 -0.61
CA VAL A 465 -7.36 -16.05 0.77
C VAL A 465 -6.25 -15.10 1.22
N PHE A 466 -6.63 -14.10 2.00
CA PHE A 466 -5.70 -13.15 2.59
C PHE A 466 -5.94 -13.02 4.10
N ILE A 467 -4.88 -13.10 4.90
CA ILE A 467 -4.92 -12.80 6.33
C ILE A 467 -4.00 -11.61 6.58
N GLY A 468 -4.55 -10.53 7.12
CA GLY A 468 -3.84 -9.27 7.31
C GLY A 468 -3.77 -8.80 8.75
N ASN A 469 -2.96 -7.77 8.99
CA ASN A 469 -2.93 -7.05 10.25
C ASN A 469 -3.93 -5.90 10.21
N GLY A 470 -4.91 -5.88 11.12
CA GLY A 470 -6.01 -4.94 11.11
C GLY A 470 -5.60 -3.46 11.33
N TRP A 471 -4.45 -3.19 11.93
CA TRP A 471 -3.93 -1.83 12.13
C TRP A 471 -3.04 -1.34 11.01
N SER A 472 -2.91 -2.09 9.93
CA SER A 472 -2.01 -1.74 8.82
C SER A 472 -2.74 -1.10 7.65
N SER A 473 -2.24 0.06 7.18
CA SER A 473 -2.67 0.69 5.93
C SER A 473 -2.40 -0.19 4.70
N PHE A 474 -1.33 -1.01 4.74
CA PHE A 474 -1.04 -2.00 3.70
C PHE A 474 -2.16 -3.04 3.57
N THR A 475 -2.62 -3.58 4.70
CA THR A 475 -3.78 -4.47 4.73
C THR A 475 -5.03 -3.78 4.20
N SER A 476 -5.28 -2.54 4.60
CA SER A 476 -6.46 -1.77 4.17
C SER A 476 -6.51 -1.58 2.65
N ASN A 477 -5.38 -1.25 2.02
CA ASN A 477 -5.33 -1.09 0.55
C ASN A 477 -5.51 -2.42 -0.19
N ILE A 478 -5.02 -3.53 0.35
CA ILE A 478 -5.29 -4.86 -0.20
C ILE A 478 -6.79 -5.18 -0.10
N ILE A 479 -7.41 -4.90 1.04
CA ILE A 479 -8.85 -5.12 1.25
C ILE A 479 -9.69 -4.29 0.27
N HIS A 480 -9.39 -2.99 0.14
CA HIS A 480 -10.02 -2.13 -0.84
C HIS A 480 -10.03 -2.79 -2.23
N ARG A 481 -8.85 -3.18 -2.72
CA ARG A 481 -8.69 -3.82 -4.03
C ARG A 481 -9.46 -5.13 -4.12
N ARG A 482 -9.35 -5.99 -3.11
CA ARG A 482 -10.04 -7.29 -3.07
C ARG A 482 -11.56 -7.17 -3.13
N LEU A 483 -12.13 -6.21 -2.41
CA LEU A 483 -13.59 -5.98 -2.41
C LEU A 483 -14.07 -5.40 -3.75
N VAL A 484 -13.33 -4.46 -4.33
CA VAL A 484 -13.64 -3.90 -5.66
C VAL A 484 -13.51 -4.95 -6.76
N ASP A 485 -12.57 -5.88 -6.65
CA ASP A 485 -12.42 -7.05 -7.55
C ASP A 485 -13.51 -8.13 -7.35
N GLY A 486 -14.43 -7.94 -6.41
CA GLY A 486 -15.51 -8.89 -6.12
C GLY A 486 -15.06 -10.12 -5.32
N LYS A 487 -13.89 -10.08 -4.65
CA LYS A 487 -13.49 -11.12 -3.70
C LYS A 487 -14.46 -11.08 -2.50
N THR A 488 -14.91 -12.25 -2.06
CA THR A 488 -15.85 -12.33 -0.93
C THR A 488 -15.19 -11.87 0.38
N PRO A 489 -15.89 -11.15 1.26
CA PRO A 489 -15.37 -10.79 2.58
C PRO A 489 -14.84 -12.00 3.37
N ALA A 490 -15.47 -13.18 3.23
CA ALA A 490 -15.04 -14.42 3.86
C ALA A 490 -13.62 -14.88 3.47
N SER A 491 -13.11 -14.44 2.31
CA SER A 491 -11.76 -14.73 1.84
C SER A 491 -10.71 -13.73 2.37
N THR A 492 -11.13 -12.77 3.20
CA THR A 492 -10.28 -11.75 3.80
C THR A 492 -10.46 -11.76 5.30
N ARG A 493 -9.38 -11.99 6.03
CA ARG A 493 -9.38 -12.26 7.46
C ARG A 493 -8.32 -11.42 8.18
N PHE A 494 -8.44 -11.37 9.51
CA PHE A 494 -7.45 -10.71 10.38
C PHE A 494 -6.89 -11.68 11.42
N TRP A 495 -5.69 -11.34 11.90
CA TRP A 495 -5.09 -12.03 13.04
C TRP A 495 -5.96 -11.96 14.28
#